data_63f3241bd8df1abe75ded361977c9f6a
#
_entry.id   63f3241bd8df1abe75ded361977c9f6a
#
_cell.length_a   1.000
_cell.length_b   1.000
_cell.length_c   1.000
_cell.angle_alpha   90.00
_cell.angle_beta   90.00
_cell.angle_gamma   90.00
#
_symmetry.space_group_name_H-M   'P 1'
#
loop_
_entity.id
_entity.type
_entity.pdbx_description
1 polymer ?
#
loop_
_entity_poly.entity_id
_entity_poly.type
_entity_poly.pdbx_seq_one_letter_code
_entity_poly.pdbx_strand_id
1 'polypeptide(L)'
;ENVKLISNSENSDTNRPQKILEELGLKNFINTYPNSLSGGMKRRVSIARAFVNDPNILLMDEPFVSLEKPLANQLRDQTISLIKKNKVTVILVTHDLREAIMFSDRIIFCNETPLKILWEKKIDLQGSRQYDSSIVDKIHKEIMNEHPDILKAVNTNGSRS
;
A
#
# COMPACT_ATOMS: atom_id res chain seq x y z
N GLU A 1 12.32 -15.00 -11.56
CA GLU A 1 11.54 -16.27 -11.56
C GLU A 1 10.30 -16.20 -10.69
N ASN A 2 10.37 -15.77 -9.43
CA ASN A 2 9.21 -15.75 -8.51
C ASN A 2 7.98 -14.97 -9.01
N VAL A 3 8.18 -13.91 -9.77
CA VAL A 3 7.08 -13.12 -10.34
C VAL A 3 6.52 -13.81 -11.58
N LYS A 4 7.36 -14.50 -12.36
CA LYS A 4 6.93 -15.29 -13.52
C LYS A 4 6.15 -16.55 -13.16
N LEU A 5 6.47 -17.19 -12.02
CA LEU A 5 5.80 -18.41 -11.55
C LEU A 5 4.31 -18.19 -11.22
N ILE A 6 3.90 -16.95 -10.94
CA ILE A 6 2.51 -16.62 -10.58
C ILE A 6 1.71 -16.15 -11.81
N SER A 7 2.39 -15.78 -12.90
CA SER A 7 1.75 -15.37 -14.13
C SER A 7 1.02 -16.56 -14.76
N ASN A 8 -0.31 -16.52 -14.80
CA ASN A 8 -1.12 -17.51 -15.47
C ASN A 8 -0.80 -17.51 -16.96
N SER A 9 -0.27 -18.63 -17.47
CA SER A 9 0.44 -18.75 -18.75
C SER A 9 -0.45 -18.76 -20.00
N GLU A 10 -1.75 -18.65 -19.93
CA GLU A 10 -2.60 -18.85 -21.12
C GLU A 10 -3.05 -17.58 -21.87
N ASN A 11 -2.94 -16.38 -21.25
CA ASN A 11 -3.35 -15.12 -21.91
C ASN A 11 -2.56 -13.87 -21.47
N SER A 12 -1.44 -13.99 -20.76
CA SER A 12 -0.73 -12.83 -20.24
C SER A 12 0.39 -12.34 -21.16
N ASP A 13 0.45 -11.03 -21.36
CA ASP A 13 1.63 -10.35 -21.93
C ASP A 13 2.89 -10.88 -21.21
N THR A 14 3.68 -11.71 -21.89
CA THR A 14 4.90 -12.34 -21.35
C THR A 14 5.87 -11.33 -20.75
N ASN A 15 5.74 -10.05 -21.12
CA ASN A 15 6.54 -8.93 -20.64
C ASN A 15 5.95 -8.22 -19.41
N ARG A 16 4.71 -8.54 -19.00
CA ARG A 16 4.04 -7.85 -17.88
C ARG A 16 4.81 -7.96 -16.55
N PRO A 17 5.32 -9.14 -16.13
CA PRO A 17 6.13 -9.26 -14.92
C PRO A 17 7.35 -8.35 -14.94
N GLN A 18 8.03 -8.26 -16.09
CA GLN A 18 9.20 -7.42 -16.24
C GLN A 18 8.85 -5.93 -16.17
N LYS A 19 7.80 -5.49 -16.85
CA LYS A 19 7.33 -4.09 -16.81
C LYS A 19 7.00 -3.64 -15.39
N ILE A 20 6.28 -4.48 -14.61
CA ILE A 20 5.93 -4.16 -13.21
C ILE A 20 7.19 -4.06 -12.34
N LEU A 21 8.15 -4.98 -12.49
CA LEU A 21 9.41 -4.93 -11.77
C LEU A 21 10.23 -3.68 -12.11
N GLU A 22 10.23 -3.26 -13.36
CA GLU A 22 10.88 -2.01 -13.80
C GLU A 22 10.22 -0.78 -13.18
N GLU A 23 8.88 -0.71 -13.16
CA GLU A 23 8.10 0.36 -12.53
C GLU A 23 8.36 0.46 -11.02
N LEU A 24 8.65 -0.66 -10.37
CA LEU A 24 9.04 -0.74 -8.95
C LEU A 24 10.55 -0.57 -8.73
N GLY A 25 11.32 -0.17 -9.76
CA GLY A 25 12.76 0.12 -9.65
C GLY A 25 13.63 -1.12 -9.51
N LEU A 26 13.16 -2.29 -9.95
CA LEU A 26 13.89 -3.56 -9.87
C LEU A 26 14.47 -4.03 -11.21
N LYS A 27 14.58 -3.13 -12.22
CA LYS A 27 15.08 -3.45 -13.55
C LYS A 27 16.41 -4.23 -13.54
N ASN A 28 17.35 -3.79 -12.73
CA ASN A 28 18.69 -4.39 -12.65
C ASN A 28 18.75 -5.69 -11.82
N PHE A 29 17.64 -6.06 -11.17
CA PHE A 29 17.54 -7.19 -10.24
C PHE A 29 16.61 -8.29 -10.72
N ILE A 30 16.10 -8.21 -11.95
CA ILE A 30 15.11 -9.16 -12.52
C ILE A 30 15.61 -10.61 -12.47
N ASN A 31 16.92 -10.81 -12.66
CA ASN A 31 17.56 -12.13 -12.65
C ASN A 31 18.23 -12.48 -11.30
N THR A 32 18.05 -11.65 -10.26
CA THR A 32 18.64 -11.88 -8.96
C THR A 32 17.82 -12.89 -8.16
N TYR A 33 18.48 -13.80 -7.45
CA TYR A 33 17.81 -14.75 -6.57
C TYR A 33 17.21 -14.05 -5.34
N PRO A 34 16.03 -14.49 -4.85
CA PRO A 34 15.33 -13.85 -3.73
C PRO A 34 16.18 -13.70 -2.46
N ASN A 35 17.06 -14.66 -2.20
CA ASN A 35 17.93 -14.63 -1.00
C ASN A 35 18.97 -13.50 -1.05
N SER A 36 19.32 -13.03 -2.25
CA SER A 36 20.28 -11.92 -2.46
C SER A 36 19.63 -10.54 -2.47
N LEU A 37 18.30 -10.47 -2.32
CA LEU A 37 17.56 -9.21 -2.29
C LEU A 37 17.53 -8.62 -0.87
N SER A 38 17.68 -7.29 -0.75
CA SER A 38 17.44 -6.57 0.49
C SER A 38 15.98 -6.68 0.93
N GLY A 39 15.69 -6.34 2.20
CA GLY A 39 14.29 -6.32 2.72
C GLY A 39 13.37 -5.45 1.90
N GLY A 40 13.81 -4.23 1.54
CA GLY A 40 13.06 -3.32 0.69
C GLY A 40 12.84 -3.84 -0.73
N MET A 41 13.84 -4.52 -1.32
CA MET A 41 13.68 -5.17 -2.63
C MET A 41 12.71 -6.35 -2.57
N LYS A 42 12.74 -7.15 -1.50
CA LYS A 42 11.77 -8.23 -1.28
C LYS A 42 10.34 -7.69 -1.18
N ARG A 43 10.16 -6.52 -0.52
CA ARG A 43 8.85 -5.87 -0.42
C ARG A 43 8.35 -5.40 -1.79
N ARG A 44 9.21 -4.79 -2.62
CA ARG A 44 8.90 -4.42 -4.01
C ARG A 44 8.50 -5.63 -4.86
N VAL A 45 9.21 -6.76 -4.72
CA VAL A 45 8.86 -8.02 -5.39
C VAL A 45 7.50 -8.53 -4.93
N SER A 46 7.18 -8.44 -3.63
CA SER A 46 5.88 -8.83 -3.10
C SER A 46 4.73 -8.02 -3.72
N ILE A 47 4.91 -6.69 -3.83
CA ILE A 47 3.94 -5.83 -4.51
C ILE A 47 3.86 -6.17 -6.01
N ALA A 48 5.00 -6.37 -6.69
CA ALA A 48 5.00 -6.78 -8.10
C ALA A 48 4.16 -8.04 -8.33
N ARG A 49 4.33 -9.04 -7.47
CA ARG A 49 3.58 -10.30 -7.54
C ARG A 49 2.06 -10.10 -7.47
N ALA A 50 1.61 -9.16 -6.63
CA ALA A 50 0.20 -8.87 -6.48
C ALA A 50 -0.44 -8.26 -7.74
N PHE A 51 0.35 -7.56 -8.58
CA PHE A 51 -0.13 -6.92 -9.81
C PHE A 51 0.01 -7.77 -11.08
N VAL A 52 0.81 -8.85 -11.05
CA VAL A 52 1.14 -9.62 -12.26
C VAL A 52 -0.09 -10.23 -12.93
N ASN A 53 -1.05 -10.70 -12.15
CA ASN A 53 -2.27 -11.36 -12.65
C ASN A 53 -3.42 -10.41 -12.96
N ASP A 54 -3.15 -9.11 -13.09
CA ASP A 54 -4.15 -8.09 -13.41
C ASP A 54 -5.37 -8.11 -12.48
N PRO A 55 -5.17 -7.97 -11.17
CA PRO A 55 -6.26 -8.12 -10.22
C PRO A 55 -7.26 -6.97 -10.33
N ASN A 56 -8.55 -7.27 -10.22
CA ASN A 56 -9.59 -6.24 -10.07
C ASN A 56 -9.62 -5.68 -8.63
N ILE A 57 -9.26 -6.52 -7.66
CA ILE A 57 -9.23 -6.18 -6.23
C ILE A 57 -7.88 -6.59 -5.66
N LEU A 58 -7.25 -5.70 -4.91
CA LEU A 58 -5.99 -5.91 -4.22
C LEU A 58 -6.18 -5.72 -2.72
N LEU A 59 -5.81 -6.73 -1.94
CA LEU A 59 -5.76 -6.65 -0.48
C LEU A 59 -4.32 -6.40 -0.04
N MET A 60 -4.11 -5.36 0.75
CA MET A 60 -2.80 -5.01 1.29
C MET A 60 -2.89 -4.89 2.81
N ASP A 61 -2.05 -5.63 3.51
CA ASP A 61 -1.94 -5.61 4.97
C ASP A 61 -0.54 -5.09 5.34
N GLU A 62 -0.50 -3.91 5.98
CA GLU A 62 0.72 -3.22 6.42
C GLU A 62 1.83 -3.22 5.35
N PRO A 63 1.56 -2.77 4.11
CA PRO A 63 2.46 -2.98 2.99
C PRO A 63 3.79 -2.23 3.08
N PHE A 64 3.89 -1.18 3.91
CA PHE A 64 5.07 -0.30 3.97
C PHE A 64 5.76 -0.31 5.33
N VAL A 65 5.31 -1.16 6.25
CA VAL A 65 5.89 -1.29 7.58
C VAL A 65 7.36 -1.76 7.49
N SER A 66 8.17 -1.32 8.45
CA SER A 66 9.60 -1.69 8.57
C SER A 66 10.50 -1.24 7.40
N LEU A 67 10.06 -0.26 6.61
CA LEU A 67 10.88 0.39 5.61
C LEU A 67 11.39 1.74 6.12
N GLU A 68 12.60 2.11 5.72
CA GLU A 68 13.13 3.47 5.95
C GLU A 68 12.26 4.49 5.19
N LYS A 69 12.03 5.67 5.81
CA LYS A 69 11.12 6.69 5.27
C LYS A 69 11.31 7.01 3.79
N PRO A 70 12.54 7.29 3.27
CA PRO A 70 12.70 7.62 1.86
C PRO A 70 12.28 6.47 0.94
N LEU A 71 12.64 5.23 1.32
CA LEU A 71 12.30 4.03 0.57
C LEU A 71 10.80 3.75 0.61
N ALA A 72 10.18 3.93 1.79
CA ALA A 72 8.73 3.78 1.96
C ALA A 72 7.95 4.78 1.10
N ASN A 73 8.33 6.07 1.12
CA ASN A 73 7.69 7.12 0.32
C ASN A 73 7.77 6.80 -1.18
N GLN A 74 8.95 6.44 -1.67
CA GLN A 74 9.13 6.05 -3.07
C GLN A 74 8.26 4.85 -3.45
N LEU A 75 8.19 3.83 -2.59
CA LEU A 75 7.39 2.64 -2.85
C LEU A 75 5.89 2.92 -2.81
N ARG A 76 5.43 3.81 -1.91
CA ARG A 76 4.04 4.29 -1.86
C ARG A 76 3.64 4.97 -3.17
N ASP A 77 4.46 5.91 -3.66
CA ASP A 77 4.19 6.63 -4.91
C ASP A 77 4.15 5.68 -6.12
N GLN A 78 5.10 4.74 -6.20
CA GLN A 78 5.13 3.72 -7.24
C GLN A 78 3.89 2.81 -7.19
N THR A 79 3.47 2.41 -5.98
CA THR A 79 2.29 1.56 -5.78
C THR A 79 1.00 2.28 -6.19
N ILE A 80 0.83 3.55 -5.81
CA ILE A 80 -0.31 4.37 -6.25
C ILE A 80 -0.34 4.51 -7.78
N SER A 81 0.81 4.71 -8.40
CA SER A 81 0.90 4.79 -9.86
C SER A 81 0.44 3.49 -10.53
N LEU A 82 0.84 2.34 -9.99
CA LEU A 82 0.39 1.03 -10.46
C LEU A 82 -1.12 0.83 -10.27
N ILE A 83 -1.67 1.21 -9.11
CA ILE A 83 -3.11 1.13 -8.81
C ILE A 83 -3.91 1.93 -9.83
N LYS A 84 -3.53 3.19 -10.05
CA LYS A 84 -4.21 4.09 -10.99
C LYS A 84 -4.12 3.58 -12.44
N LYS A 85 -2.93 3.17 -12.87
CA LYS A 85 -2.68 2.66 -14.22
C LYS A 85 -3.50 1.41 -14.53
N ASN A 86 -3.59 0.49 -13.57
CA ASN A 86 -4.31 -0.77 -13.74
C ASN A 86 -5.78 -0.69 -13.27
N LYS A 87 -6.26 0.46 -12.78
CA LYS A 87 -7.63 0.69 -12.29
C LYS A 87 -8.07 -0.34 -11.23
N VAL A 88 -7.17 -0.68 -10.33
CA VAL A 88 -7.38 -1.70 -9.30
C VAL A 88 -8.16 -1.12 -8.12
N THR A 89 -9.17 -1.82 -7.64
CA THR A 89 -9.80 -1.53 -6.35
C THR A 89 -8.90 -2.03 -5.22
N VAL A 90 -8.60 -1.18 -4.23
CA VAL A 90 -7.69 -1.54 -3.13
C VAL A 90 -8.43 -1.53 -1.80
N ILE A 91 -8.19 -2.56 -1.00
CA ILE A 91 -8.50 -2.60 0.43
C ILE A 91 -7.16 -2.62 1.15
N LEU A 92 -6.86 -1.52 1.85
CA LEU A 92 -5.62 -1.34 2.60
C LEU A 92 -5.91 -1.41 4.10
N VAL A 93 -5.22 -2.29 4.80
CA VAL A 93 -5.15 -2.29 6.25
C VAL A 93 -3.83 -1.64 6.66
N THR A 94 -3.90 -0.61 7.49
CA THR A 94 -2.73 0.10 8.02
C THR A 94 -3.07 0.79 9.34
N HIS A 95 -2.08 0.95 10.20
CA HIS A 95 -2.17 1.80 11.40
C HIS A 95 -1.65 3.24 11.13
N ASP A 96 -1.12 3.50 9.94
CA ASP A 96 -0.62 4.82 9.54
C ASP A 96 -1.74 5.63 8.87
N LEU A 97 -2.28 6.62 9.59
CA LEU A 97 -3.34 7.49 9.08
C LEU A 97 -2.93 8.25 7.82
N ARG A 98 -1.65 8.62 7.66
CA ARG A 98 -1.16 9.27 6.44
C ARG A 98 -1.22 8.34 5.23
N GLU A 99 -0.88 7.08 5.42
CA GLU A 99 -1.05 6.06 4.37
C GLU A 99 -2.52 5.91 3.99
N ALA A 100 -3.40 5.80 4.99
CA ALA A 100 -4.84 5.70 4.75
C ALA A 100 -5.35 6.91 3.94
N ILE A 101 -4.97 8.14 4.29
CA ILE A 101 -5.34 9.36 3.54
C ILE A 101 -4.78 9.35 2.12
N MET A 102 -3.55 8.88 1.95
CA MET A 102 -2.86 8.88 0.67
C MET A 102 -3.48 7.89 -0.33
N PHE A 103 -3.86 6.71 0.13
CA PHE A 103 -4.29 5.61 -0.73
C PHE A 103 -5.79 5.53 -0.96
N SER A 104 -6.62 6.02 -0.04
CA SER A 104 -8.04 5.71 -0.06
C SER A 104 -8.93 6.89 -0.46
N ASP A 105 -10.09 6.55 -1.00
CA ASP A 105 -11.21 7.46 -1.18
C ASP A 105 -12.17 7.40 0.02
N ARG A 106 -11.99 6.37 0.87
CA ARG A 106 -12.78 6.14 2.07
C ARG A 106 -11.95 5.44 3.13
N ILE A 107 -11.88 6.01 4.32
CA ILE A 107 -11.21 5.45 5.50
C ILE A 107 -12.28 4.93 6.46
N ILE A 108 -12.10 3.70 6.92
CA ILE A 108 -12.95 3.08 7.95
C ILE A 108 -12.07 2.86 9.17
N PHE A 109 -12.42 3.48 10.28
CA PHE A 109 -11.76 3.29 11.57
C PHE A 109 -12.42 2.16 12.31
N CYS A 110 -11.62 1.18 12.70
CA CYS A 110 -12.09 -0.01 13.40
C CYS A 110 -11.31 -0.24 14.67
N ASN A 111 -11.93 -0.84 15.67
CA ASN A 111 -11.26 -1.35 16.85
C ASN A 111 -11.72 -2.78 17.15
N GLU A 112 -10.90 -3.45 17.98
CA GLU A 112 -11.20 -4.66 18.74
C GLU A 112 -11.59 -5.95 18.00
N THR A 113 -11.61 -6.99 18.78
CA THR A 113 -12.06 -8.33 18.37
C THR A 113 -13.32 -8.67 19.17
N PRO A 114 -14.48 -8.86 18.50
CA PRO A 114 -14.68 -8.77 17.05
C PRO A 114 -14.58 -7.34 16.52
N LEU A 115 -14.14 -7.19 15.27
CA LEU A 115 -13.96 -5.91 14.59
C LEU A 115 -15.24 -5.08 14.61
N LYS A 116 -15.17 -3.85 15.12
CA LYS A 116 -16.28 -2.88 15.12
C LYS A 116 -15.87 -1.63 14.37
N ILE A 117 -16.73 -1.15 13.49
CA ILE A 117 -16.56 0.15 12.85
C ILE A 117 -16.87 1.24 13.86
N LEU A 118 -15.91 2.11 14.10
CA LEU A 118 -16.06 3.26 14.98
C LEU A 118 -16.55 4.48 14.22
N TRP A 119 -15.95 4.73 13.06
CA TRP A 119 -16.20 5.91 12.26
C TRP A 119 -15.74 5.69 10.82
N GLU A 120 -16.26 6.53 9.90
CA GLU A 120 -15.92 6.51 8.50
C GLU A 120 -15.70 7.94 8.00
N LYS A 121 -14.63 8.15 7.21
CA LYS A 121 -14.33 9.43 6.54
C LYS A 121 -14.19 9.23 5.05
N LYS A 122 -14.93 9.98 4.25
CA LYS A 122 -14.67 10.11 2.82
C LYS A 122 -13.52 11.09 2.61
N ILE A 123 -12.63 10.74 1.71
CA ILE A 123 -11.47 11.55 1.33
C ILE A 123 -11.69 12.05 -0.09
N ASP A 124 -12.24 13.25 -0.20
CA ASP A 124 -12.44 13.91 -1.50
C ASP A 124 -11.22 14.77 -1.85
N LEU A 125 -10.21 14.12 -2.40
CA LEU A 125 -8.98 14.77 -2.85
C LEU A 125 -8.76 14.56 -4.32
N GLN A 126 -8.83 15.66 -5.07
CA GLN A 126 -8.38 15.69 -6.45
C GLN A 126 -6.88 16.01 -6.49
N GLY A 127 -6.11 15.20 -7.23
CA GLY A 127 -4.68 15.43 -7.47
C GLY A 127 -3.72 14.41 -6.85
N SER A 128 -2.45 14.78 -6.80
CA SER A 128 -1.39 13.93 -6.25
C SER A 128 -1.40 13.97 -4.72
N ARG A 129 -1.48 12.80 -4.11
CA ARG A 129 -1.46 12.60 -2.66
C ARG A 129 -0.10 12.03 -2.28
N GLN A 130 0.88 12.88 -2.00
CA GLN A 130 2.17 12.45 -1.48
C GLN A 130 2.12 12.40 0.04
N TYR A 131 2.83 11.45 0.64
CA TYR A 131 2.82 11.18 2.08
C TYR A 131 3.13 12.43 2.94
N ASP A 132 4.12 13.22 2.53
CA ASP A 132 4.56 14.43 3.24
C ASP A 132 3.97 15.72 2.62
N SER A 133 2.86 15.65 1.88
CA SER A 133 2.23 16.82 1.29
C SER A 133 1.40 17.62 2.31
N SER A 134 1.34 18.94 2.11
CA SER A 134 0.51 19.83 2.94
C SER A 134 -0.98 19.45 2.95
N ILE A 135 -1.45 18.82 1.89
CA ILE A 135 -2.81 18.33 1.74
C ILE A 135 -3.08 17.14 2.67
N VAL A 136 -2.16 16.17 2.72
CA VAL A 136 -2.25 15.03 3.64
C VAL A 136 -2.14 15.51 5.09
N ASP A 137 -1.25 16.49 5.38
CA ASP A 137 -1.14 17.12 6.69
C ASP A 137 -2.43 17.80 7.14
N LYS A 138 -3.08 18.52 6.22
CA LYS A 138 -4.34 19.21 6.52
C LYS A 138 -5.43 18.22 6.92
N ILE A 139 -5.64 17.17 6.12
CA ILE A 139 -6.67 16.17 6.39
C ILE A 139 -6.35 15.37 7.65
N HIS A 140 -5.08 15.02 7.87
CA HIS A 140 -4.65 14.39 9.10
C HIS A 140 -5.04 15.23 10.33
N LYS A 141 -4.77 16.55 10.30
CA LYS A 141 -5.16 17.47 11.37
C LYS A 141 -6.67 17.58 11.53
N GLU A 142 -7.43 17.64 10.43
CA GLU A 142 -8.90 17.65 10.47
C GLU A 142 -9.45 16.41 11.17
N ILE A 143 -8.99 15.22 10.79
CA ILE A 143 -9.40 13.96 11.41
C ILE A 143 -9.05 13.94 12.90
N MET A 144 -7.84 14.36 13.27
CA MET A 144 -7.41 14.40 14.67
C MET A 144 -8.16 15.43 15.50
N ASN A 145 -8.65 16.51 14.92
CA ASN A 145 -9.48 17.50 15.59
C ASN A 145 -10.93 17.02 15.76
N GLU A 146 -11.49 16.35 14.74
CA GLU A 146 -12.84 15.78 14.79
C GLU A 146 -12.92 14.61 15.80
N HIS A 147 -11.85 13.79 15.88
CA HIS A 147 -11.79 12.60 16.73
C HIS A 147 -10.41 12.43 17.39
N PRO A 148 -10.10 13.20 18.46
CA PRO A 148 -8.77 13.21 19.08
C PRO A 148 -8.29 11.85 19.59
N ASP A 149 -9.21 10.99 20.00
CA ASP A 149 -8.91 9.67 20.56
C ASP A 149 -8.99 8.52 19.56
N ILE A 150 -9.30 8.81 18.29
CA ILE A 150 -9.53 7.75 17.28
C ILE A 150 -8.31 6.83 17.12
N LEU A 151 -7.11 7.38 17.09
CA LEU A 151 -5.88 6.59 16.96
C LEU A 151 -5.52 5.84 18.26
N LYS A 152 -5.91 6.35 19.43
CA LYS A 152 -5.77 5.63 20.69
C LYS A 152 -6.70 4.42 20.72
N ALA A 153 -7.95 4.61 20.31
CA ALA A 153 -8.94 3.53 20.22
C ALA A 153 -8.51 2.42 19.24
N VAL A 154 -7.82 2.77 18.14
CA VAL A 154 -7.25 1.82 17.17
C VAL A 154 -6.03 1.09 17.75
N ASN A 155 -5.21 1.76 18.61
CA ASN A 155 -3.93 1.23 19.09
C ASN A 155 -4.02 0.49 20.44
N THR A 156 -5.16 0.46 21.13
CA THR A 156 -5.28 -0.10 22.49
C THR A 156 -5.04 -1.60 22.60
N ASN A 157 -4.86 -2.34 21.51
CA ASN A 157 -4.65 -3.79 21.52
C ASN A 157 -3.23 -4.29 21.19
N GLY A 158 -2.23 -3.40 21.08
CA GLY A 158 -0.83 -3.79 20.84
C GLY A 158 -0.04 -4.25 22.07
N SER A 159 -0.64 -4.28 23.27
CA SER A 159 0.06 -4.54 24.54
C SER A 159 -0.56 -5.65 25.38
N ARG A 160 -0.97 -6.74 24.73
CA ARG A 160 -1.28 -8.01 25.43
C ARG A 160 -0.58 -9.16 24.73
N SER A 161 0.65 -9.38 25.10
CA SER A 161 1.35 -10.67 25.01
C SER A 161 2.40 -10.73 26.08
#